data_bddf0fb5ae7c8d6c2f562fd07f0bc20a
#
_entry.id   bddf0fb5ae7c8d6c2f562fd07f0bc20a
#
_cell.length_a   1.000
_cell.length_b   1.000
_cell.length_c   1.000
_cell.angle_alpha   90.00
_cell.angle_beta   90.00
_cell.angle_gamma   90.00
#
_symmetry.space_group_name_H-M   'P 1'
#
loop_
_entity.id
_entity.type
_entity.pdbx_description
1 polymer ?
#
loop_
_entity_poly.entity_id
_entity_poly.type
_entity_poly.pdbx_seq_one_letter_code
_entity_poly.pdbx_strand_id
1 'polypeptide(L)'
;MRFLASVLVLLAAGFVHADDSTVTDPATSKSKLPAASTSTRKDIDEEITNAKLRASTGSKSLFSMQSEFDYLGGSVKSPLSDERPQLTPGTVAADDVKLTGKISGKYRMTDHDNLNLGVGIGWTKPAHTGQHGQVENPYLGYTRLFKTGPIQNVITGTAYYYTADRNVNDQKLRSEGDIDWNFLYTVGSSKLQIGIDIAYGREFYSQLMPGSVQDSIGADPYAEYALTDRYTIRTVYNGGNYFNTGGASSTFVRDDQQESLGVGISLTRDIYLYPNVQWVWADMTSDKTNLALYAYINL
;
A
#
# COMPACT_ATOMS: atom_id res chain seq x y z
N MET A 1 -20.02 14.10 -5.41
CA MET A 1 -20.80 12.86 -5.50
C MET A 1 -20.72 12.12 -6.85
N ARG A 2 -20.68 12.82 -7.99
CA ARG A 2 -20.66 12.15 -9.31
C ARG A 2 -19.33 11.45 -9.66
N PHE A 3 -18.19 11.90 -9.17
CA PHE A 3 -16.88 11.34 -9.53
C PHE A 3 -16.50 10.09 -8.71
N LEU A 4 -16.82 10.04 -7.42
CA LEU A 4 -16.62 8.82 -6.61
C LEU A 4 -17.53 7.68 -7.10
N ALA A 5 -18.75 8.00 -7.52
CA ALA A 5 -19.64 7.05 -8.16
C ALA A 5 -19.09 6.57 -9.51
N SER A 6 -18.40 7.44 -10.27
CA SER A 6 -17.80 7.08 -11.56
C SER A 6 -16.59 6.17 -11.43
N VAL A 7 -15.75 6.35 -10.42
CA VAL A 7 -14.61 5.45 -10.12
C VAL A 7 -15.12 4.10 -9.63
N LEU A 8 -16.16 4.08 -8.80
CA LEU A 8 -16.78 2.83 -8.36
C LEU A 8 -17.51 2.10 -9.51
N VAL A 9 -18.15 2.83 -10.42
CA VAL A 9 -18.83 2.28 -11.60
C VAL A 9 -17.83 1.76 -12.63
N LEU A 10 -16.67 2.39 -12.81
CA LEU A 10 -15.60 1.88 -13.69
C LEU A 10 -14.99 0.59 -13.14
N LEU A 11 -14.84 0.48 -11.81
CA LEU A 11 -14.43 -0.77 -11.16
C LEU A 11 -15.50 -1.87 -11.31
N ALA A 12 -16.79 -1.53 -11.29
CA ALA A 12 -17.87 -2.49 -11.45
C ALA A 12 -18.13 -2.89 -12.91
N ALA A 13 -17.91 -1.99 -13.88
CA ALA A 13 -18.13 -2.28 -15.30
C ALA A 13 -17.07 -3.21 -15.92
N GLY A 14 -15.87 -3.30 -15.32
CA GLY A 14 -14.84 -4.25 -15.74
C GLY A 14 -15.15 -5.72 -15.42
N PHE A 15 -16.18 -6.00 -14.62
CA PHE A 15 -16.49 -7.36 -14.16
C PHE A 15 -17.57 -8.10 -14.98
N VAL A 16 -18.14 -7.48 -16.03
CA VAL A 16 -19.29 -8.07 -16.75
C VAL A 16 -18.90 -8.83 -18.03
N HIS A 17 -17.61 -8.92 -18.38
CA HIS A 17 -17.19 -9.59 -19.61
C HIS A 17 -16.13 -10.69 -19.39
N ALA A 18 -16.44 -11.64 -18.52
CA ALA A 18 -15.77 -12.93 -18.51
C ALA A 18 -16.82 -14.01 -18.24
N ASP A 19 -17.71 -14.21 -19.20
CA ASP A 19 -18.59 -15.36 -19.19
C ASP A 19 -18.61 -16.03 -20.57
N ASP A 20 -18.15 -17.28 -20.50
CA ASP A 20 -18.60 -18.46 -21.23
C ASP A 20 -18.89 -18.34 -22.72
N SER A 21 -17.92 -18.73 -23.53
CA SER A 21 -18.17 -19.26 -24.87
C SER A 21 -17.55 -20.64 -24.98
N THR A 22 -18.37 -21.65 -24.71
CA THR A 22 -18.20 -23.02 -25.21
C THR A 22 -18.26 -22.98 -26.72
N VAL A 23 -17.13 -23.12 -27.39
CA VAL A 23 -17.07 -23.42 -28.81
C VAL A 23 -16.54 -24.83 -29.02
N THR A 24 -17.41 -25.66 -29.55
CA THR A 24 -17.16 -27.00 -30.05
C THR A 24 -16.07 -27.02 -31.12
N ASP A 25 -15.15 -27.97 -31.00
CA ASP A 25 -14.12 -28.35 -31.96
C ASP A 25 -14.67 -28.64 -33.37
N PRO A 26 -13.85 -28.33 -34.37
CA PRO A 26 -13.61 -29.33 -35.42
C PRO A 26 -12.12 -29.62 -35.63
N ALA A 27 -11.88 -30.88 -35.80
CA ALA A 27 -10.61 -31.54 -35.92
C ALA A 27 -9.69 -31.08 -37.05
N THR A 28 -8.40 -31.40 -36.85
CA THR A 28 -7.30 -31.59 -37.79
C THR A 28 -6.45 -30.40 -38.22
N SER A 29 -5.26 -30.31 -37.56
CA SER A 29 -3.99 -30.37 -38.36
C SER A 29 -2.80 -30.47 -37.38
N LYS A 30 -2.03 -31.57 -37.48
CA LYS A 30 -0.82 -31.81 -36.72
C LYS A 30 0.31 -30.93 -37.25
N SER A 31 0.64 -29.87 -36.53
CA SER A 31 1.95 -29.23 -36.60
C SER A 31 2.68 -29.50 -35.28
N LYS A 32 3.70 -30.34 -35.31
CA LYS A 32 4.62 -30.55 -34.21
C LYS A 32 5.50 -29.32 -34.09
N LEU A 33 5.05 -28.35 -33.28
CA LEU A 33 5.95 -27.38 -32.66
C LEU A 33 6.73 -28.09 -31.52
N PRO A 34 8.03 -27.78 -31.34
CA PRO A 34 8.80 -28.30 -30.20
C PRO A 34 8.05 -27.95 -28.92
N ALA A 35 7.86 -28.95 -28.07
CA ALA A 35 7.28 -28.76 -26.75
C ALA A 35 8.12 -27.67 -26.05
N ALA A 36 7.53 -26.49 -25.86
CA ALA A 36 8.07 -25.51 -24.95
C ALA A 36 8.23 -26.23 -23.61
N SER A 37 9.44 -26.27 -23.08
CA SER A 37 9.68 -26.80 -21.76
C SER A 37 8.77 -26.03 -20.82
N THR A 38 7.73 -26.66 -20.34
CA THR A 38 6.93 -26.16 -19.21
C THR A 38 7.85 -26.21 -18.01
N SER A 39 8.67 -25.17 -17.85
CA SER A 39 9.25 -24.83 -16.57
C SER A 39 8.05 -24.73 -15.64
N THR A 40 7.87 -25.69 -14.74
CA THR A 40 6.92 -25.63 -13.64
C THR A 40 7.38 -24.51 -12.73
N ARG A 41 7.07 -23.28 -13.11
CA ARG A 41 7.31 -22.10 -12.28
C ARG A 41 6.49 -22.30 -11.02
N LYS A 42 7.16 -22.39 -9.89
CA LYS A 42 6.54 -22.51 -8.59
C LYS A 42 5.58 -21.34 -8.40
N ASP A 43 4.34 -21.62 -8.03
CA ASP A 43 3.35 -20.57 -7.86
C ASP A 43 3.73 -19.71 -6.64
N ILE A 44 3.81 -18.39 -6.82
CA ILE A 44 4.08 -17.45 -5.73
C ILE A 44 3.05 -17.58 -4.59
N ASP A 45 1.84 -18.04 -4.88
CA ASP A 45 0.79 -18.30 -3.90
C ASP A 45 1.14 -19.45 -2.94
N GLU A 46 2.07 -20.34 -3.31
CA GLU A 46 2.61 -21.35 -2.38
C GLU A 46 3.50 -20.71 -1.31
N GLU A 47 4.08 -19.55 -1.59
CA GLU A 47 5.01 -18.86 -0.70
C GLU A 47 4.34 -17.76 0.11
N ILE A 48 3.33 -17.08 -0.46
CA ILE A 48 2.60 -16.01 0.20
C ILE A 48 1.13 -16.38 0.35
N THR A 49 0.72 -16.61 1.57
CA THR A 49 -0.68 -16.97 1.89
C THR A 49 -1.54 -15.74 2.23
N ASN A 50 -0.94 -14.61 2.58
CA ASN A 50 -1.65 -13.40 2.96
C ASN A 50 -2.23 -12.67 1.73
N ALA A 51 -3.52 -12.34 1.77
CA ALA A 51 -4.24 -11.74 0.65
C ALA A 51 -3.72 -10.35 0.28
N LYS A 52 -3.42 -9.50 1.28
CA LYS A 52 -2.83 -8.17 1.05
C LYS A 52 -1.46 -8.30 0.37
N LEU A 53 -0.59 -9.14 0.90
CA LEU A 53 0.74 -9.34 0.35
C LEU A 53 0.68 -9.92 -1.07
N ARG A 54 -0.25 -10.82 -1.37
CA ARG A 54 -0.47 -11.32 -2.74
C ARG A 54 -0.89 -10.22 -3.70
N ALA A 55 -1.85 -9.39 -3.31
CA ALA A 55 -2.31 -8.26 -4.12
C ALA A 55 -1.21 -7.20 -4.33
N SER A 56 -0.39 -6.93 -3.31
CA SER A 56 0.67 -5.92 -3.40
C SER A 56 1.95 -6.43 -4.10
N THR A 57 2.25 -7.73 -4.06
CA THR A 57 3.53 -8.25 -4.56
C THR A 57 3.43 -9.18 -5.75
N GLY A 58 2.27 -9.80 -6.00
CA GLY A 58 2.22 -11.00 -6.81
C GLY A 58 1.28 -11.05 -7.98
N SER A 59 1.63 -10.59 -9.17
CA SER A 59 1.04 -11.12 -10.40
C SER A 59 1.76 -12.40 -10.84
N LYS A 60 1.00 -13.37 -11.38
CA LYS A 60 1.56 -14.55 -12.07
C LYS A 60 2.22 -14.18 -13.41
N SER A 61 1.89 -13.01 -13.95
CA SER A 61 2.42 -12.50 -15.21
C SER A 61 3.87 -12.03 -15.06
N LEU A 62 4.62 -12.13 -16.17
CA LEU A 62 5.97 -11.58 -16.26
C LEU A 62 5.95 -10.05 -16.13
N PHE A 63 4.94 -9.42 -16.72
CA PHE A 63 4.65 -7.99 -16.62
C PHE A 63 3.24 -7.80 -16.06
N SER A 64 3.09 -6.86 -15.15
CA SER A 64 1.80 -6.46 -14.61
C SER A 64 1.78 -4.98 -14.31
N MET A 65 0.58 -4.42 -14.13
CA MET A 65 0.38 -3.07 -13.64
C MET A 65 -0.09 -3.16 -12.20
N GLN A 66 0.61 -2.47 -11.31
CA GLN A 66 0.23 -2.37 -9.91
C GLN A 66 -0.27 -0.96 -9.59
N SER A 67 -1.34 -0.88 -8.82
CA SER A 67 -1.84 0.36 -8.27
C SER A 67 -2.12 0.19 -6.78
N GLU A 68 -1.73 1.18 -6.01
CA GLU A 68 -2.01 1.30 -4.59
C GLU A 68 -2.70 2.65 -4.37
N PHE A 69 -3.82 2.66 -3.65
CA PHE A 69 -4.57 3.87 -3.37
C PHE A 69 -4.94 3.92 -1.90
N ASP A 70 -4.69 5.06 -1.28
CA ASP A 70 -4.96 5.35 0.11
C ASP A 70 -5.89 6.56 0.19
N TYR A 71 -7.18 6.29 0.43
CA TYR A 71 -8.12 7.34 0.74
C TYR A 71 -8.11 7.61 2.24
N LEU A 72 -7.70 8.81 2.63
CA LEU A 72 -7.66 9.31 3.99
C LEU A 72 -8.82 10.27 4.18
N GLY A 73 -9.93 9.76 4.71
CA GLY A 73 -11.21 10.47 4.83
C GLY A 73 -11.39 11.24 6.13
N GLY A 74 -12.54 11.87 6.28
CA GLY A 74 -12.94 12.62 7.46
C GLY A 74 -13.17 11.73 8.69
N SER A 75 -13.62 12.34 9.78
CA SER A 75 -13.92 11.62 11.02
C SER A 75 -15.18 10.75 10.91
N VAL A 76 -15.32 9.79 11.81
CA VAL A 76 -16.55 8.98 11.94
C VAL A 76 -17.77 9.86 12.19
N LYS A 77 -17.62 10.96 12.92
CA LYS A 77 -18.69 11.93 13.19
C LYS A 77 -19.08 12.75 11.94
N SER A 78 -18.12 13.03 11.06
CA SER A 78 -18.31 13.82 9.84
C SER A 78 -17.62 13.13 8.65
N PRO A 79 -18.14 11.98 8.17
CA PRO A 79 -17.46 11.13 7.20
C PRO A 79 -17.30 11.76 5.82
N LEU A 80 -18.08 12.76 5.50
CA LEU A 80 -18.05 13.50 4.22
C LEU A 80 -17.46 14.91 4.37
N SER A 81 -16.77 15.19 5.48
CA SER A 81 -16.01 16.43 5.65
C SER A 81 -14.89 16.51 4.61
N ASP A 82 -14.48 17.72 4.24
CA ASP A 82 -13.27 18.00 3.48
C ASP A 82 -12.02 18.11 4.38
N GLU A 83 -12.23 18.06 5.69
CA GLU A 83 -11.20 18.07 6.71
C GLU A 83 -11.08 16.70 7.41
N ARG A 84 -9.85 16.31 7.67
CA ARG A 84 -9.47 15.14 8.45
C ARG A 84 -8.88 15.61 9.78
N PRO A 85 -9.46 15.24 10.94
CA PRO A 85 -8.84 15.54 12.22
C PRO A 85 -7.42 15.04 12.30
N GLN A 86 -6.53 15.86 12.84
CA GLN A 86 -5.14 15.45 13.07
C GLN A 86 -5.11 14.28 14.06
N LEU A 87 -4.32 13.27 13.71
CA LEU A 87 -4.05 12.15 14.60
C LEU A 87 -2.89 12.44 15.57
N THR A 88 -2.32 13.65 15.52
CA THR A 88 -1.24 14.08 16.41
C THR A 88 -1.83 14.81 17.62
N PRO A 89 -1.62 14.34 18.86
CA PRO A 89 -2.07 15.02 20.06
C PRO A 89 -1.52 16.45 20.14
N GLY A 90 -2.39 17.38 20.53
CA GLY A 90 -2.00 18.78 20.74
C GLY A 90 -1.95 19.66 19.49
N THR A 91 -2.12 19.10 18.28
CA THR A 91 -2.30 19.92 17.09
C THR A 91 -3.76 20.35 16.93
N VAL A 92 -3.97 21.62 16.63
CA VAL A 92 -5.33 22.21 16.50
C VAL A 92 -5.81 22.20 15.05
N ALA A 93 -4.89 22.11 14.09
CA ALA A 93 -5.22 22.18 12.68
C ALA A 93 -5.63 20.79 12.16
N ALA A 94 -6.83 20.70 11.57
CA ALA A 94 -7.23 19.56 10.77
C ALA A 94 -6.35 19.49 9.50
N ASP A 95 -6.08 18.29 9.02
CA ASP A 95 -5.50 18.07 7.70
C ASP A 95 -6.62 17.98 6.66
N ASP A 96 -6.30 18.11 5.38
CA ASP A 96 -7.27 17.88 4.31
C ASP A 96 -7.51 16.39 4.11
N VAL A 97 -8.72 16.00 3.71
CA VAL A 97 -8.95 14.65 3.16
C VAL A 97 -8.11 14.46 1.90
N LYS A 98 -7.54 13.26 1.73
CA LYS A 98 -6.58 12.96 0.66
C LYS A 98 -6.90 11.63 -0.01
N LEU A 99 -6.63 11.56 -1.29
CA LEU A 99 -6.41 10.31 -2.01
C LEU A 99 -4.97 10.32 -2.48
N THR A 100 -4.14 9.47 -1.93
CA THR A 100 -2.76 9.27 -2.36
C THR A 100 -2.60 7.88 -2.94
N GLY A 101 -1.49 7.64 -3.61
CA GLY A 101 -1.23 6.30 -4.13
C GLY A 101 -0.05 6.25 -5.07
N LYS A 102 0.13 5.07 -5.63
CA LYS A 102 1.21 4.75 -6.57
C LYS A 102 0.65 3.95 -7.75
N ILE A 103 1.17 4.21 -8.94
CA ILE A 103 0.88 3.40 -10.13
C ILE A 103 2.23 2.99 -10.73
N SER A 104 2.42 1.70 -10.99
CA SER A 104 3.68 1.18 -11.52
C SER A 104 3.47 0.07 -12.53
N GLY A 105 4.42 -0.01 -13.48
CA GLY A 105 4.72 -1.23 -14.20
C GLY A 105 5.64 -2.12 -13.37
N LYS A 106 5.35 -3.40 -13.31
CA LYS A 106 6.09 -4.41 -12.58
C LYS A 106 6.65 -5.45 -13.53
N TYR A 107 7.91 -5.79 -13.35
CA TYR A 107 8.60 -6.86 -14.06
C TYR A 107 9.03 -7.94 -13.07
N ARG A 108 8.54 -9.17 -13.26
CA ARG A 108 8.90 -10.32 -12.46
C ARG A 108 10.20 -10.94 -12.99
N MET A 109 11.31 -10.69 -12.32
CA MET A 109 12.63 -11.19 -12.72
C MET A 109 12.80 -12.68 -12.42
N THR A 110 12.34 -13.11 -11.25
CA THR A 110 12.35 -14.52 -10.80
C THR A 110 11.04 -14.85 -10.11
N ASP A 111 10.93 -16.05 -9.55
CA ASP A 111 9.77 -16.43 -8.73
C ASP A 111 9.70 -15.68 -7.39
N HIS A 112 10.79 -15.03 -7.01
CA HIS A 112 10.95 -14.33 -5.73
C HIS A 112 11.23 -12.84 -5.89
N ASP A 113 11.63 -12.37 -7.07
CA ASP A 113 12.18 -11.05 -7.28
C ASP A 113 11.37 -10.26 -8.31
N ASN A 114 10.98 -9.04 -7.94
CA ASN A 114 10.25 -8.12 -8.80
C ASN A 114 10.96 -6.76 -8.86
N LEU A 115 10.91 -6.14 -10.04
CA LEU A 115 11.32 -4.76 -10.27
C LEU A 115 10.09 -3.92 -10.58
N ASN A 116 9.95 -2.75 -9.97
CA ASN A 116 8.83 -1.84 -10.15
C ASN A 116 9.36 -0.49 -10.63
N LEU A 117 8.70 0.10 -11.62
CA LEU A 117 8.93 1.48 -12.05
C LEU A 117 7.58 2.18 -12.09
N GLY A 118 7.46 3.29 -11.36
CA GLY A 118 6.17 3.95 -11.20
C GLY A 118 6.26 5.41 -10.84
N VAL A 119 5.07 5.97 -10.58
CA VAL A 119 4.88 7.36 -10.14
C VAL A 119 3.91 7.38 -8.98
N GLY A 120 4.08 8.36 -8.09
CA GLY A 120 3.10 8.72 -7.09
C GLY A 120 1.93 9.48 -7.71
N ILE A 121 0.79 9.43 -7.05
CA ILE A 121 -0.36 10.29 -7.29
C ILE A 121 -0.82 10.89 -5.97
N GLY A 122 -1.20 12.14 -6.00
CA GLY A 122 -1.76 12.84 -4.86
C GLY A 122 -2.99 13.63 -5.28
N TRP A 123 -4.05 13.56 -4.49
CA TRP A 123 -5.26 14.33 -4.69
C TRP A 123 -5.78 14.84 -3.34
N THR A 124 -5.66 16.13 -3.13
CA THR A 124 -6.16 16.82 -1.94
C THR A 124 -7.62 17.20 -2.15
N LYS A 125 -8.44 17.02 -1.13
CA LYS A 125 -9.88 17.30 -1.13
C LYS A 125 -10.63 16.66 -2.31
N PRO A 126 -10.45 15.35 -2.59
CA PRO A 126 -11.15 14.72 -3.70
C PRO A 126 -12.67 14.90 -3.54
N ALA A 127 -13.32 15.34 -4.63
CA ALA A 127 -14.75 15.63 -4.70
C ALA A 127 -15.25 16.83 -3.84
N HIS A 128 -14.36 17.67 -3.31
CA HIS A 128 -14.71 18.91 -2.58
C HIS A 128 -14.20 20.16 -3.32
N THR A 129 -14.66 21.33 -2.86
CA THR A 129 -14.19 22.61 -3.39
C THR A 129 -12.70 22.80 -3.04
N GLY A 130 -11.92 23.31 -3.99
CA GLY A 130 -10.47 23.48 -3.82
C GLY A 130 -9.68 22.19 -4.01
N GLN A 131 -10.26 21.19 -4.67
CA GLN A 131 -9.55 19.95 -5.02
C GLN A 131 -8.32 20.24 -5.89
N HIS A 132 -7.24 19.54 -5.60
CA HIS A 132 -6.01 19.59 -6.36
C HIS A 132 -5.44 18.18 -6.54
N GLY A 133 -5.18 17.81 -7.78
CA GLY A 133 -4.59 16.51 -8.11
C GLY A 133 -3.29 16.68 -8.87
N GLN A 134 -2.32 15.83 -8.58
CA GLN A 134 -1.01 15.84 -9.23
C GLN A 134 -0.45 14.43 -9.38
N VAL A 135 0.38 14.25 -10.40
CA VAL A 135 1.25 13.08 -10.56
C VAL A 135 2.64 13.52 -10.12
N GLU A 136 3.25 12.73 -9.25
CA GLU A 136 4.47 13.14 -8.56
C GLU A 136 5.40 11.97 -8.27
N ASN A 137 6.65 12.31 -7.94
CA ASN A 137 7.61 11.42 -7.32
C ASN A 137 7.78 10.09 -8.05
N PRO A 138 8.38 10.08 -9.27
CA PRO A 138 8.74 8.82 -9.92
C PRO A 138 9.67 8.00 -9.02
N TYR A 139 9.52 6.69 -9.07
CA TYR A 139 10.29 5.78 -8.24
C TYR A 139 10.68 4.50 -8.96
N LEU A 140 11.76 3.90 -8.48
CA LEU A 140 12.21 2.56 -8.83
C LEU A 140 12.19 1.72 -7.56
N GLY A 141 11.53 0.56 -7.61
CA GLY A 141 11.44 -0.37 -6.50
C GLY A 141 11.94 -1.76 -6.86
N TYR A 142 12.51 -2.44 -5.90
CA TYR A 142 12.87 -3.85 -5.97
C TYR A 142 12.23 -4.57 -4.79
N THR A 143 11.53 -5.67 -5.06
CA THR A 143 10.87 -6.48 -4.03
C THR A 143 11.36 -7.92 -4.09
N ARG A 144 11.73 -8.48 -2.94
CA ARG A 144 12.08 -9.88 -2.77
C ARG A 144 11.18 -10.56 -1.76
N LEU A 145 10.70 -11.75 -2.14
CA LEU A 145 9.84 -12.60 -1.33
C LEU A 145 10.56 -13.89 -0.99
N PHE A 146 10.53 -14.31 0.29
CA PHE A 146 11.13 -15.57 0.71
C PHE A 146 10.55 -16.05 2.03
N LYS A 147 10.80 -17.31 2.38
CA LYS A 147 10.44 -17.89 3.67
C LYS A 147 11.66 -18.20 4.51
N THR A 148 11.56 -17.94 5.80
CA THR A 148 12.53 -18.38 6.81
C THR A 148 11.78 -19.27 7.80
N GLY A 149 11.84 -20.58 7.59
CA GLY A 149 10.98 -21.53 8.31
C GLY A 149 9.49 -21.22 8.05
N PRO A 150 8.68 -21.02 9.10
CA PRO A 150 7.24 -20.70 8.96
C PRO A 150 6.97 -19.21 8.67
N ILE A 151 8.00 -18.34 8.72
CA ILE A 151 7.84 -16.91 8.55
C ILE A 151 7.93 -16.57 7.07
N GLN A 152 6.93 -15.86 6.55
CA GLN A 152 6.93 -15.25 5.23
C GLN A 152 7.59 -13.87 5.33
N ASN A 153 8.46 -13.56 4.39
CA ASN A 153 9.19 -12.30 4.36
C ASN A 153 8.98 -11.60 3.02
N VAL A 154 8.76 -10.31 3.07
CA VAL A 154 8.77 -9.42 1.90
C VAL A 154 9.69 -8.26 2.22
N ILE A 155 10.76 -8.11 1.45
CA ILE A 155 11.66 -6.95 1.53
C ILE A 155 11.44 -6.12 0.27
N THR A 156 11.20 -4.83 0.44
CA THR A 156 11.11 -3.87 -0.66
C THR A 156 12.12 -2.75 -0.44
N GLY A 157 12.98 -2.52 -1.42
CA GLY A 157 13.80 -1.32 -1.47
C GLY A 157 13.25 -0.39 -2.53
N THR A 158 13.06 0.90 -2.21
CA THR A 158 12.51 1.90 -3.12
C THR A 158 13.41 3.13 -3.16
N ALA A 159 13.64 3.66 -4.35
CA ALA A 159 14.30 4.94 -4.56
C ALA A 159 13.33 5.90 -5.25
N TYR A 160 13.07 7.04 -4.61
CA TYR A 160 12.20 8.11 -5.09
C TYR A 160 13.02 9.28 -5.62
N TYR A 161 12.52 9.89 -6.67
CA TYR A 161 12.95 11.21 -7.12
C TYR A 161 11.77 12.18 -6.95
N TYR A 162 11.94 13.19 -6.10
CA TYR A 162 10.86 14.11 -5.77
C TYR A 162 10.69 15.17 -6.84
N THR A 163 9.44 15.34 -7.30
CA THR A 163 9.03 16.29 -8.34
C THR A 163 7.88 17.20 -7.88
N ALA A 164 7.16 16.82 -6.81
CA ALA A 164 6.09 17.63 -6.25
C ALA A 164 6.63 18.99 -5.76
N ASP A 165 5.96 20.07 -6.13
CA ASP A 165 6.39 21.44 -5.80
C ASP A 165 6.63 21.65 -4.30
N ARG A 166 5.76 21.13 -3.46
CA ARG A 166 5.90 21.18 -2.00
C ARG A 166 7.22 20.56 -1.54
N ASN A 167 7.54 19.38 -2.06
CA ASN A 167 8.76 18.67 -1.66
C ASN A 167 10.01 19.39 -2.14
N VAL A 168 10.02 19.81 -3.43
CA VAL A 168 11.20 20.38 -4.08
C VAL A 168 11.41 21.84 -3.69
N ASN A 169 10.33 22.65 -3.69
CA ASN A 169 10.43 24.08 -3.52
C ASN A 169 10.33 24.52 -2.05
N ASP A 170 9.48 23.88 -1.25
CA ASP A 170 9.30 24.25 0.16
C ASP A 170 10.25 23.47 1.06
N GLN A 171 10.28 22.15 0.94
CA GLN A 171 11.10 21.29 1.79
C GLN A 171 12.55 21.10 1.30
N LYS A 172 12.86 21.48 0.05
CA LYS A 172 14.17 21.27 -0.60
C LYS A 172 14.57 19.81 -0.76
N LEU A 173 13.62 18.89 -0.64
CA LEU A 173 13.78 17.44 -0.78
C LEU A 173 14.02 17.06 -2.25
N ARG A 174 14.96 16.16 -2.51
CA ARG A 174 15.33 15.73 -3.87
C ARG A 174 15.07 14.28 -4.14
N SER A 175 15.45 13.45 -3.21
CA SER A 175 15.31 12.00 -3.35
C SER A 175 15.21 11.34 -1.99
N GLU A 176 14.75 10.11 -1.99
CA GLU A 176 14.65 9.27 -0.80
C GLU A 176 14.98 7.83 -1.18
N GLY A 177 15.56 7.12 -0.25
CA GLY A 177 15.75 5.68 -0.33
C GLY A 177 15.09 5.01 0.85
N ASP A 178 14.18 4.06 0.58
CA ASP A 178 13.45 3.32 1.60
C ASP A 178 13.75 1.84 1.54
N ILE A 179 13.71 1.21 2.70
CA ILE A 179 13.69 -0.25 2.85
C ILE A 179 12.54 -0.60 3.77
N ASP A 180 11.60 -1.40 3.26
CA ASP A 180 10.51 -1.98 4.02
C ASP A 180 10.72 -3.48 4.15
N TRP A 181 10.57 -4.00 5.36
CA TRP A 181 10.65 -5.44 5.61
C TRP A 181 9.42 -5.91 6.38
N ASN A 182 8.58 -6.65 5.69
CA ASN A 182 7.39 -7.25 6.27
C ASN A 182 7.67 -8.71 6.67
N PHE A 183 7.37 -9.02 7.92
CA PHE A 183 7.39 -10.38 8.48
C PHE A 183 5.98 -10.83 8.77
N LEU A 184 5.63 -12.03 8.37
CA LEU A 184 4.31 -12.60 8.61
C LEU A 184 4.41 -14.04 9.08
N TYR A 185 3.72 -14.36 10.16
CA TYR A 185 3.63 -15.69 10.74
C TYR A 185 2.17 -16.13 10.91
N THR A 186 1.83 -17.34 10.45
CA THR A 186 0.53 -17.95 10.73
C THR A 186 0.62 -18.75 12.02
N VAL A 187 -0.24 -18.45 12.99
CA VAL A 187 -0.20 -19.06 14.33
C VAL A 187 -0.73 -20.50 14.28
N GLY A 188 0.18 -21.44 14.24
CA GLY A 188 -0.15 -22.88 14.16
C GLY A 188 -1.03 -23.22 12.97
N SER A 189 -2.10 -23.96 13.20
CA SER A 189 -3.15 -24.28 12.21
C SER A 189 -4.34 -23.32 12.27
N SER A 190 -4.22 -22.19 12.97
CA SER A 190 -5.30 -21.24 13.15
C SER A 190 -5.48 -20.33 11.93
N LYS A 191 -6.59 -19.59 11.92
CA LYS A 191 -6.86 -18.52 10.96
C LYS A 191 -6.22 -17.17 11.35
N LEU A 192 -5.43 -17.15 12.44
CA LEU A 192 -4.75 -15.96 12.94
C LEU A 192 -3.38 -15.84 12.29
N GLN A 193 -3.11 -14.69 11.72
CA GLN A 193 -1.79 -14.26 11.25
C GLN A 193 -1.34 -13.06 12.08
N ILE A 194 -0.09 -13.04 12.46
CA ILE A 194 0.56 -11.91 13.13
C ILE A 194 1.78 -11.50 12.30
N GLY A 195 2.03 -10.22 12.24
CA GLY A 195 3.15 -9.70 11.48
C GLY A 195 3.67 -8.40 12.02
N ILE A 196 4.76 -7.95 11.45
CA ILE A 196 5.35 -6.64 11.71
C ILE A 196 5.94 -6.12 10.40
N ASP A 197 5.70 -4.86 10.14
CA ASP A 197 6.32 -4.10 9.07
C ASP A 197 7.36 -3.17 9.67
N ILE A 198 8.61 -3.29 9.22
CA ILE A 198 9.73 -2.47 9.68
C ILE A 198 10.21 -1.66 8.49
N ALA A 199 10.18 -0.34 8.62
CA ALA A 199 10.60 0.59 7.58
C ALA A 199 11.81 1.39 8.03
N TYR A 200 12.72 1.65 7.11
CA TYR A 200 13.79 2.63 7.25
C TYR A 200 13.84 3.48 5.98
N GLY A 201 13.80 4.80 6.17
CA GLY A 201 13.91 5.78 5.10
C GLY A 201 15.06 6.74 5.31
N ARG A 202 15.70 7.15 4.21
CA ARG A 202 16.69 8.21 4.20
C ARG A 202 16.40 9.22 3.12
N GLU A 203 16.22 10.47 3.54
CA GLU A 203 15.91 11.61 2.70
C GLU A 203 17.18 12.41 2.32
N PHE A 204 17.23 12.87 1.06
CA PHE A 204 18.33 13.66 0.52
C PHE A 204 17.83 15.02 0.04
N TYR A 205 18.44 16.07 0.53
CA TYR A 205 18.03 17.45 0.30
C TYR A 205 19.02 18.23 -0.55
N SER A 206 18.54 19.18 -1.35
CA SER A 206 19.42 20.18 -1.98
C SER A 206 19.94 21.20 -0.97
N GLN A 207 19.16 21.43 0.10
CA GLN A 207 19.51 22.30 1.22
C GLN A 207 18.76 21.78 2.46
N LEU A 208 19.47 21.53 3.53
CA LEU A 208 18.85 21.19 4.81
C LEU A 208 18.17 22.41 5.42
N MET A 209 16.90 22.27 5.72
CA MET A 209 16.12 23.28 6.43
C MET A 209 15.94 22.88 7.90
N PRO A 210 15.71 23.82 8.82
CA PRO A 210 15.33 23.46 10.19
C PRO A 210 14.12 22.53 10.18
N GLY A 211 14.25 21.37 10.83
CA GLY A 211 13.20 20.35 10.88
C GLY A 211 13.21 19.36 9.71
N SER A 212 14.14 19.46 8.75
CA SER A 212 14.29 18.42 7.71
C SER A 212 14.57 17.06 8.33
N VAL A 213 13.76 16.08 8.01
CA VAL A 213 13.94 14.68 8.41
C VAL A 213 15.01 14.06 7.52
N GLN A 214 16.09 13.54 8.10
CA GLN A 214 17.14 12.86 7.32
C GLN A 214 16.97 11.35 7.33
N ASP A 215 16.67 10.80 8.49
CA ASP A 215 16.46 9.38 8.67
C ASP A 215 15.14 9.15 9.40
N SER A 216 14.43 8.11 8.99
CA SER A 216 13.23 7.63 9.69
C SER A 216 13.31 6.12 9.89
N ILE A 217 12.80 5.65 11.00
CA ILE A 217 12.63 4.23 11.28
C ILE A 217 11.28 4.01 11.94
N GLY A 218 10.53 3.05 11.45
CA GLY A 218 9.20 2.69 11.96
C GLY A 218 9.05 1.19 12.14
N ALA A 219 8.09 0.81 12.98
CA ALA A 219 7.72 -0.57 13.18
C ALA A 219 6.22 -0.66 13.48
N ASP A 220 5.50 -1.34 12.60
CA ASP A 220 4.05 -1.46 12.58
C ASP A 220 3.63 -2.93 12.77
N PRO A 221 3.54 -3.43 14.01
CA PRO A 221 2.97 -4.74 14.26
C PRO A 221 1.49 -4.78 13.88
N TYR A 222 1.07 -5.92 13.33
CA TYR A 222 -0.32 -6.11 12.93
C TYR A 222 -0.79 -7.56 13.20
N ALA A 223 -2.11 -7.71 13.28
CA ALA A 223 -2.76 -8.99 13.37
C ALA A 223 -3.92 -9.08 12.37
N GLU A 224 -4.11 -10.25 11.78
CA GLU A 224 -5.21 -10.55 10.87
C GLU A 224 -5.88 -11.86 11.26
N TYR A 225 -7.20 -11.88 11.30
CA TYR A 225 -7.98 -13.08 11.50
C TYR A 225 -8.90 -13.33 10.31
N ALA A 226 -8.70 -14.44 9.59
CA ALA A 226 -9.52 -14.80 8.45
C ALA A 226 -10.90 -15.29 8.90
N LEU A 227 -11.94 -14.54 8.60
CA LEU A 227 -13.34 -14.94 8.81
C LEU A 227 -13.76 -15.96 7.75
N THR A 228 -13.47 -15.64 6.49
CA THR A 228 -13.71 -16.46 5.31
C THR A 228 -12.49 -16.36 4.38
N ASP A 229 -12.54 -17.00 3.22
CA ASP A 229 -11.50 -16.87 2.18
C ASP A 229 -11.42 -15.45 1.58
N ARG A 230 -12.48 -14.63 1.76
CA ARG A 230 -12.58 -13.27 1.22
C ARG A 230 -12.49 -12.17 2.26
N TYR A 231 -12.81 -12.45 3.51
CA TYR A 231 -12.92 -11.44 4.56
C TYR A 231 -11.99 -11.73 5.71
N THR A 232 -11.22 -10.73 6.11
CA THR A 232 -10.35 -10.75 7.29
C THR A 232 -10.70 -9.58 8.21
N ILE A 233 -10.56 -9.77 9.52
CA ILE A 233 -10.44 -8.64 10.43
C ILE A 233 -8.96 -8.34 10.55
N ARG A 234 -8.58 -7.08 10.38
CA ARG A 234 -7.19 -6.63 10.47
C ARG A 234 -7.08 -5.46 11.42
N THR A 235 -6.08 -5.49 12.28
CA THR A 235 -5.64 -4.37 13.10
C THR A 235 -4.16 -4.11 12.85
N VAL A 236 -3.77 -2.83 12.81
CA VAL A 236 -2.39 -2.39 12.66
C VAL A 236 -2.11 -1.35 13.72
N TYR A 237 -1.10 -1.60 14.52
CA TYR A 237 -0.60 -0.64 15.47
C TYR A 237 0.64 0.05 14.89
N ASN A 238 0.50 1.32 14.55
CA ASN A 238 1.63 2.14 14.18
C ASN A 238 2.32 2.60 15.47
N GLY A 239 3.49 2.04 15.72
CA GLY A 239 4.29 2.29 16.92
C GLY A 239 4.88 3.70 17.00
N GLY A 240 4.64 4.50 15.97
CA GLY A 240 5.27 5.78 15.74
C GLY A 240 6.61 5.64 15.04
N ASN A 241 6.87 6.54 14.12
CA ASN A 241 8.16 6.64 13.47
C ASN A 241 9.13 7.45 14.33
N TYR A 242 10.38 7.06 14.32
CA TYR A 242 11.47 7.82 14.93
C TYR A 242 12.19 8.59 13.84
N PHE A 243 12.27 9.90 13.98
CA PHE A 243 12.89 10.79 13.01
C PHE A 243 14.16 11.41 13.54
N ASN A 244 15.18 11.46 12.69
CA ASN A 244 16.38 12.24 12.91
C ASN A 244 16.35 13.47 12.01
N THR A 245 16.32 14.66 12.60
CA THR A 245 16.23 15.93 11.87
C THR A 245 17.59 16.54 11.51
N GLY A 246 18.70 15.82 11.67
CA GLY A 246 20.03 16.28 11.20
C GLY A 246 20.56 17.58 11.80
N GLY A 247 20.01 18.04 12.92
CA GLY A 247 20.51 19.19 13.65
C GLY A 247 21.77 18.91 14.47
N ALA A 248 22.29 19.92 15.17
CA ALA A 248 23.47 19.80 16.05
C ALA A 248 23.31 18.76 17.18
N SER A 249 22.09 18.27 17.41
CA SER A 249 21.78 17.10 18.23
C SER A 249 20.98 16.14 17.35
N SER A 250 21.60 15.09 16.85
CA SER A 250 20.95 14.00 16.12
C SER A 250 20.09 13.14 17.08
N THR A 251 19.02 13.70 17.61
CA THR A 251 18.09 12.99 18.48
C THR A 251 16.92 12.51 17.64
N PHE A 252 16.63 11.21 17.74
CA PHE A 252 15.40 10.68 17.18
C PHE A 252 14.20 11.20 18.01
N VAL A 253 13.27 11.83 17.33
CA VAL A 253 11.97 12.25 17.88
C VAL A 253 10.94 11.23 17.43
N ARG A 254 10.09 10.79 18.34
CA ARG A 254 9.03 9.84 18.05
C ARG A 254 7.77 10.57 17.62
N ASP A 255 7.15 10.09 16.53
CA ASP A 255 5.80 10.47 16.14
C ASP A 255 4.74 9.75 16.99
N ASP A 256 3.49 10.18 16.87
CA ASP A 256 2.40 9.66 17.68
C ASP A 256 2.00 8.25 17.29
N GLN A 257 1.60 7.50 18.32
CA GLN A 257 1.08 6.14 18.15
C GLN A 257 -0.33 6.17 17.59
N GLN A 258 -0.54 5.43 16.53
CA GLN A 258 -1.83 5.30 15.89
C GLN A 258 -2.25 3.83 15.84
N GLU A 259 -3.55 3.60 15.85
CA GLU A 259 -4.13 2.29 15.65
C GLU A 259 -5.13 2.33 14.51
N SER A 260 -5.21 1.25 13.76
CA SER A 260 -6.29 1.04 12.79
C SER A 260 -6.96 -0.31 13.01
N LEU A 261 -8.27 -0.34 12.80
CA LEU A 261 -9.07 -1.56 12.80
C LEU A 261 -10.01 -1.53 11.59
N GLY A 262 -10.07 -2.62 10.87
CA GLY A 262 -10.93 -2.70 9.69
C GLY A 262 -11.14 -4.11 9.18
N VAL A 263 -11.74 -4.16 7.99
CA VAL A 263 -12.05 -5.41 7.30
C VAL A 263 -11.24 -5.48 6.02
N GLY A 264 -10.39 -6.49 5.91
CA GLY A 264 -9.73 -6.84 4.66
C GLY A 264 -10.70 -7.59 3.76
N ILE A 265 -10.81 -7.15 2.51
CA ILE A 265 -11.73 -7.72 1.50
C ILE A 265 -10.93 -8.11 0.26
N SER A 266 -10.78 -9.42 0.03
CA SER A 266 -10.23 -9.95 -1.20
C SER A 266 -11.33 -10.05 -2.25
N LEU A 267 -11.45 -9.08 -3.15
CA LEU A 267 -12.42 -9.13 -4.24
C LEU A 267 -12.03 -10.20 -5.26
N THR A 268 -10.75 -10.22 -5.59
CA THR A 268 -10.09 -11.26 -6.40
C THR A 268 -8.75 -11.59 -5.76
N ARG A 269 -7.97 -12.49 -6.38
CA ARG A 269 -6.58 -12.74 -5.97
C ARG A 269 -5.71 -11.47 -6.04
N ASP A 270 -5.97 -10.63 -7.02
CA ASP A 270 -5.14 -9.48 -7.39
C ASP A 270 -5.72 -8.13 -6.93
N ILE A 271 -6.89 -8.15 -6.26
CA ILE A 271 -7.56 -6.96 -5.74
C ILE A 271 -7.91 -7.15 -4.27
N TYR A 272 -7.30 -6.31 -3.44
CA TYR A 272 -7.55 -6.28 -2.00
C TYR A 272 -7.94 -4.87 -1.56
N LEU A 273 -9.01 -4.78 -0.75
CA LEU A 273 -9.49 -3.54 -0.14
C LEU A 273 -9.39 -3.65 1.38
N TYR A 274 -9.08 -2.53 2.03
CA TYR A 274 -9.04 -2.45 3.50
C TYR A 274 -9.70 -1.16 3.98
N PRO A 275 -11.06 -1.10 4.02
CA PRO A 275 -11.76 -0.06 4.77
C PRO A 275 -11.48 -0.22 6.26
N ASN A 276 -11.11 0.87 6.91
CA ASN A 276 -10.75 0.87 8.32
C ASN A 276 -11.06 2.21 9.00
N VAL A 277 -11.01 2.19 10.33
CA VAL A 277 -11.01 3.37 11.17
C VAL A 277 -9.63 3.53 11.80
N GLN A 278 -9.20 4.78 12.00
CA GLN A 278 -7.87 5.13 12.53
C GLN A 278 -8.03 6.13 13.66
N TRP A 279 -7.31 5.91 14.75
CA TRP A 279 -7.32 6.78 15.92
C TRP A 279 -5.94 6.83 16.59
N VAL A 280 -5.71 7.87 17.39
CA VAL A 280 -4.58 7.91 18.31
C VAL A 280 -4.90 7.06 19.53
N TRP A 281 -3.97 6.24 19.99
CA TRP A 281 -4.17 5.28 21.07
C TRP A 281 -4.78 5.88 22.35
N ALA A 282 -4.40 7.09 22.72
CA ALA A 282 -4.89 7.75 23.93
C ALA A 282 -6.15 8.62 23.75
N ASP A 283 -6.69 8.75 22.52
CA ASP A 283 -7.75 9.71 22.18
C ASP A 283 -8.76 9.16 21.17
N MET A 284 -9.42 8.07 21.56
CA MET A 284 -10.44 7.41 20.73
C MET A 284 -11.80 8.06 20.90
N THR A 285 -12.04 9.14 20.19
CA THR A 285 -13.34 9.83 20.15
C THR A 285 -13.88 9.86 18.71
N SER A 286 -15.20 9.95 18.52
CA SER A 286 -15.82 9.89 17.18
C SER A 286 -15.44 11.05 16.27
N ASP A 287 -15.04 12.17 16.82
CA ASP A 287 -14.56 13.36 16.09
C ASP A 287 -13.07 13.31 15.78
N LYS A 288 -12.31 12.44 16.45
CA LYS A 288 -10.87 12.19 16.20
C LYS A 288 -10.56 10.82 15.62
N THR A 289 -11.57 9.97 15.47
CA THR A 289 -11.44 8.69 14.77
C THR A 289 -11.74 8.89 13.30
N ASN A 290 -10.76 8.66 12.44
CA ASN A 290 -10.83 8.91 11.00
C ASN A 290 -11.22 7.67 10.22
N LEU A 291 -11.87 7.87 9.08
CA LEU A 291 -12.13 6.82 8.10
C LEU A 291 -10.96 6.74 7.11
N ALA A 292 -10.60 5.53 6.71
CA ALA A 292 -9.63 5.29 5.66
C ALA A 292 -10.04 4.09 4.79
N LEU A 293 -9.59 4.10 3.54
CA LEU A 293 -9.71 2.97 2.63
C LEU A 293 -8.40 2.80 1.88
N TYR A 294 -7.80 1.63 2.02
CA TYR A 294 -6.64 1.21 1.23
C TYR A 294 -7.08 0.24 0.14
N ALA A 295 -6.56 0.40 -1.05
CA ALA A 295 -6.83 -0.49 -2.18
C ALA A 295 -5.53 -0.90 -2.86
N TYR A 296 -5.33 -2.20 -3.03
CA TYR A 296 -4.20 -2.80 -3.74
C TYR A 296 -4.75 -3.53 -4.96
N ILE A 297 -4.26 -3.18 -6.14
CA ILE A 297 -4.72 -3.70 -7.43
C ILE A 297 -3.49 -4.11 -8.24
N ASN A 298 -3.46 -5.34 -8.73
CA ASN A 298 -2.37 -5.88 -9.53
C ASN A 298 -2.96 -6.59 -10.76
N LEU A 299 -2.85 -6.00 -11.93
CA LEU A 299 -3.49 -6.44 -13.18
C LEU A 299 -2.47 -6.95 -14.21
#